data_260f61503ecef80107df0f47efbe0e37
#
_entry.id   260f61503ecef80107df0f47efbe0e37
#
_cell.length_a   1.000
_cell.length_b   1.000
_cell.length_c   1.000
_cell.angle_alpha   90.00
_cell.angle_beta   90.00
_cell.angle_gamma   90.00
#
_symmetry.space_group_name_H-M   'P 1'
#
loop_
_entity.id
_entity.type
_entity.pdbx_description
1 polymer ?
#
loop_
_entity_poly.entity_id
_entity_poly.type
_entity_poly.pdbx_seq_one_letter_code
_entity_poly.pdbx_strand_id
1 'polypeptide(L)'
;MPLSVEPRHDTISVPRRMKAPKIIPILAAIGLVIIFGGCADFTQELAAGAQRLPDFFPGAATSEGYWHGDNSAGPAKIVVHVGEQRAYFYKGHRLVGESTVSTGKRGFDTPPGRYRVIEKDKNHISSEFGDYVNHRGDVVKSNIDVRKDAQPKGTHFDGARMPYFMRFTGGYGMHAGYVPQFRASHGCIRLPPRMARHFFENAPDETPVIVRE
;
A
#
# COMPACT_ATOMS: atom_id res chain seq x y z
N MET A 1 51.32 42.93 -9.39
CA MET A 1 50.12 43.51 -9.99
C MET A 1 49.00 42.47 -9.85
N PRO A 2 48.02 42.68 -8.99
CA PRO A 2 46.89 41.78 -8.87
C PRO A 2 45.74 42.24 -9.77
N LEU A 3 45.18 41.32 -10.55
CA LEU A 3 44.02 41.56 -11.40
C LEU A 3 42.76 41.44 -10.53
N SER A 4 42.02 42.54 -10.42
CA SER A 4 40.72 42.66 -9.82
C SER A 4 39.65 42.06 -10.73
N VAL A 5 38.90 41.08 -10.20
CA VAL A 5 37.69 40.50 -10.83
C VAL A 5 36.46 41.17 -10.23
N GLU A 6 35.72 41.92 -11.03
CA GLU A 6 34.43 42.50 -10.67
C GLU A 6 33.32 41.45 -10.70
N PRO A 7 32.36 41.44 -9.73
CA PRO A 7 31.21 40.56 -9.79
C PRO A 7 30.13 41.11 -10.72
N ARG A 8 29.67 40.28 -11.67
CA ARG A 8 28.49 40.58 -12.49
C ARG A 8 27.21 40.37 -11.66
N HIS A 9 26.41 41.40 -11.59
CA HIS A 9 25.05 41.33 -11.10
C HIS A 9 24.12 40.76 -12.18
N ASP A 10 23.72 39.51 -12.05
CA ASP A 10 22.63 38.93 -12.87
C ASP A 10 21.29 39.35 -12.27
N THR A 11 20.58 40.18 -13.02
CA THR A 11 19.22 40.64 -12.69
C THR A 11 18.23 39.54 -12.96
N ILE A 12 17.69 38.92 -11.89
CA ILE A 12 16.63 37.93 -11.97
C ILE A 12 15.30 38.60 -12.32
N SER A 13 14.80 38.34 -13.53
CA SER A 13 13.50 38.83 -13.99
C SER A 13 12.38 38.00 -13.38
N VAL A 14 11.48 38.66 -12.63
CA VAL A 14 10.27 38.06 -12.01
C VAL A 14 9.21 37.85 -13.10
N PRO A 15 8.62 36.66 -13.23
CA PRO A 15 7.57 36.39 -14.21
C PRO A 15 6.25 37.07 -13.80
N ARG A 16 5.60 37.70 -14.81
CA ARG A 16 4.32 38.40 -14.73
C ARG A 16 3.20 37.48 -14.22
N ARG A 17 2.48 37.96 -13.19
CA ARG A 17 1.27 37.37 -12.62
C ARG A 17 0.18 37.22 -13.68
N MET A 18 -0.20 35.97 -14.02
CA MET A 18 -1.36 35.69 -14.87
C MET A 18 -2.66 36.01 -14.13
N LYS A 19 -3.55 36.76 -14.78
CA LYS A 19 -4.90 37.06 -14.28
C LYS A 19 -5.78 35.81 -14.36
N ALA A 20 -6.44 35.46 -13.27
CA ALA A 20 -7.41 34.37 -13.20
C ALA A 20 -8.66 34.66 -14.07
N PRO A 21 -9.25 33.66 -14.72
CA PRO A 21 -10.50 33.83 -15.47
C PRO A 21 -11.68 34.04 -14.54
N LYS A 22 -12.58 34.96 -14.94
CA LYS A 22 -13.84 35.26 -14.24
C LYS A 22 -14.81 34.09 -14.43
N ILE A 23 -15.22 33.47 -13.32
CA ILE A 23 -16.29 32.47 -13.29
C ILE A 23 -17.64 33.21 -13.31
N ILE A 24 -18.45 32.98 -14.33
CA ILE A 24 -19.82 33.47 -14.43
C ILE A 24 -20.73 32.45 -13.73
N PRO A 25 -21.55 32.83 -12.74
CA PRO A 25 -22.49 31.89 -12.13
C PRO A 25 -23.72 31.73 -13.04
N ILE A 26 -23.97 30.50 -13.51
CA ILE A 26 -25.22 30.14 -14.16
C ILE A 26 -26.25 29.88 -13.06
N LEU A 27 -27.20 30.79 -12.89
CA LEU A 27 -28.39 30.60 -12.07
C LEU A 27 -29.36 29.66 -12.81
N ALA A 28 -29.43 28.39 -12.40
CA ALA A 28 -30.48 27.47 -12.80
C ALA A 28 -31.68 27.64 -11.85
N ALA A 29 -32.78 28.18 -12.37
CA ALA A 29 -34.05 28.24 -11.66
C ALA A 29 -34.67 26.82 -11.58
N ILE A 30 -34.70 26.26 -10.34
CA ILE A 30 -35.44 25.02 -10.09
C ILE A 30 -36.84 25.39 -9.65
N GLY A 31 -37.81 25.11 -10.51
CA GLY A 31 -39.24 25.23 -10.21
C GLY A 31 -39.67 24.23 -9.13
N LEU A 32 -40.19 24.76 -8.03
CA LEU A 32 -40.78 23.99 -6.95
C LEU A 32 -42.15 23.47 -7.34
N VAL A 33 -42.31 22.19 -7.65
CA VAL A 33 -43.61 21.50 -7.73
C VAL A 33 -43.82 20.78 -6.39
N ILE A 34 -44.70 21.33 -5.56
CA ILE A 34 -45.18 20.67 -4.35
C ILE A 34 -46.36 19.80 -4.71
N ILE A 35 -46.20 18.47 -4.70
CA ILE A 35 -47.31 17.53 -4.71
C ILE A 35 -47.34 16.85 -3.33
N PHE A 36 -48.41 17.12 -2.59
CA PHE A 36 -48.74 16.43 -1.34
C PHE A 36 -49.20 14.99 -1.66
N GLY A 37 -48.60 14.00 -1.05
CA GLY A 37 -49.10 12.64 -1.09
C GLY A 37 -48.11 11.59 -0.56
N GLY A 38 -48.34 11.12 0.68
CA GLY A 38 -47.89 9.81 1.14
C GLY A 38 -46.54 9.75 1.82
N CYS A 39 -46.54 9.75 3.19
CA CYS A 39 -45.47 9.23 4.00
C CYS A 39 -45.38 7.70 3.83
N ALA A 40 -44.41 7.20 3.08
CA ALA A 40 -43.88 5.84 3.20
C ALA A 40 -42.56 5.74 2.41
N ASP A 41 -41.48 5.31 3.10
CA ASP A 41 -40.29 4.67 2.54
C ASP A 41 -39.41 5.41 1.50
N PHE A 42 -38.95 6.63 1.79
CA PHE A 42 -37.89 7.23 0.99
C PHE A 42 -36.46 6.86 1.45
N THR A 43 -36.32 6.09 2.52
CA THR A 43 -35.01 5.70 3.05
C THR A 43 -34.48 4.37 2.51
N GLN A 44 -35.29 3.59 1.78
CA GLN A 44 -34.89 2.26 1.30
C GLN A 44 -34.43 2.24 -0.17
N GLU A 45 -34.70 3.28 -0.94
CA GLU A 45 -34.31 3.33 -2.37
C GLU A 45 -32.92 3.91 -2.63
N LEU A 46 -32.32 4.61 -1.67
CA LEU A 46 -30.92 5.08 -1.80
C LEU A 46 -29.90 3.97 -1.56
N ALA A 47 -30.28 2.87 -0.92
CA ALA A 47 -29.39 1.71 -0.71
C ALA A 47 -29.41 0.73 -1.92
N ALA A 48 -30.43 0.77 -2.77
CA ALA A 48 -30.54 -0.11 -3.95
C ALA A 48 -29.88 0.47 -5.21
N GLY A 49 -29.51 1.74 -5.22
CA GLY A 49 -28.84 2.43 -6.34
C GLY A 49 -27.33 2.22 -6.43
N ALA A 50 -26.72 1.53 -5.48
CA ALA A 50 -25.36 1.01 -5.62
C ALA A 50 -25.35 -0.27 -6.48
N GLN A 51 -26.08 -0.23 -7.61
CA GLN A 51 -25.97 -1.26 -8.63
C GLN A 51 -24.55 -1.18 -9.18
N ARG A 52 -23.81 -2.30 -9.01
CA ARG A 52 -22.56 -2.64 -9.64
C ARG A 52 -22.50 -2.03 -11.03
N LEU A 53 -21.67 -1.03 -11.22
CA LEU A 53 -21.22 -0.70 -12.57
C LEU A 53 -20.68 -2.01 -13.14
N PRO A 54 -21.17 -2.47 -14.30
CA PRO A 54 -20.65 -3.68 -14.88
C PRO A 54 -19.15 -3.51 -15.04
N ASP A 55 -18.39 -4.57 -14.71
CA ASP A 55 -16.94 -4.69 -14.96
C ASP A 55 -16.69 -4.65 -16.48
N PHE A 56 -16.95 -3.49 -17.10
CA PHE A 56 -16.86 -3.30 -18.55
C PHE A 56 -15.42 -3.08 -19.02
N PHE A 57 -14.47 -3.01 -18.07
CA PHE A 57 -13.04 -3.00 -18.36
C PHE A 57 -12.39 -4.20 -17.68
N PRO A 58 -12.22 -5.34 -18.40
CA PRO A 58 -11.37 -6.41 -17.89
C PRO A 58 -9.95 -5.85 -17.76
N GLY A 59 -9.53 -5.57 -16.52
CA GLY A 59 -8.19 -5.08 -16.21
C GLY A 59 -8.08 -3.62 -15.78
N ALA A 60 -9.16 -2.95 -15.37
CA ALA A 60 -9.04 -1.66 -14.69
C ALA A 60 -8.15 -1.85 -13.46
N ALA A 61 -6.94 -1.27 -13.49
CA ALA A 61 -6.02 -1.28 -12.37
C ALA A 61 -6.71 -0.61 -11.18
N THR A 62 -7.05 -1.38 -10.14
CA THR A 62 -7.48 -0.81 -8.88
C THR A 62 -6.31 -0.01 -8.29
N SER A 63 -6.56 0.92 -7.38
CA SER A 63 -5.47 1.62 -6.66
C SER A 63 -4.50 0.65 -5.97
N GLU A 64 -4.90 -0.60 -5.75
CA GLU A 64 -4.11 -1.67 -5.14
C GLU A 64 -3.20 -2.42 -6.12
N GLY A 65 -3.51 -2.39 -7.43
CA GLY A 65 -2.81 -3.15 -8.46
C GLY A 65 -3.71 -4.08 -9.27
N TYR A 66 -3.12 -4.90 -10.14
CA TYR A 66 -3.81 -5.87 -10.99
C TYR A 66 -3.18 -7.27 -10.92
N TRP A 67 -3.94 -8.30 -11.33
CA TRP A 67 -3.49 -9.68 -11.42
C TRP A 67 -4.09 -10.38 -12.64
N HIS A 68 -3.21 -10.98 -13.46
CA HIS A 68 -3.55 -11.78 -14.68
C HIS A 68 -2.75 -13.09 -14.72
N GLY A 69 -2.30 -13.57 -13.55
CA GLY A 69 -1.35 -14.70 -13.46
C GLY A 69 -1.96 -16.08 -13.40
N ASP A 70 -3.28 -16.23 -13.22
CA ASP A 70 -3.90 -17.51 -12.89
C ASP A 70 -3.69 -18.59 -13.99
N ASN A 71 -3.69 -18.19 -15.26
CA ASN A 71 -3.48 -19.09 -16.41
C ASN A 71 -2.11 -18.88 -17.08
N SER A 72 -1.16 -18.23 -16.45
CA SER A 72 0.14 -17.94 -17.02
C SER A 72 1.16 -19.01 -16.65
N ALA A 73 1.86 -19.57 -17.65
CA ALA A 73 2.93 -20.53 -17.46
C ALA A 73 4.29 -19.85 -17.24
N GLY A 74 5.25 -20.62 -16.70
CA GLY A 74 6.63 -20.22 -16.50
C GLY A 74 7.03 -20.03 -15.03
N PRO A 75 8.33 -19.97 -14.73
CA PRO A 75 8.83 -19.83 -13.37
C PRO A 75 8.44 -18.47 -12.79
N ALA A 76 8.02 -18.48 -11.52
CA ALA A 76 7.67 -17.28 -10.79
C ALA A 76 8.92 -16.43 -10.46
N LYS A 77 8.76 -15.11 -10.46
CA LYS A 77 9.77 -14.15 -10.00
C LYS A 77 9.07 -12.90 -9.48
N ILE A 78 9.53 -12.36 -8.36
CA ILE A 78 9.03 -11.13 -7.77
C ILE A 78 10.12 -10.07 -7.84
N VAL A 79 9.75 -8.84 -8.25
CA VAL A 79 10.64 -7.67 -8.24
C VAL A 79 9.95 -6.57 -7.45
N VAL A 80 10.65 -6.02 -6.47
CA VAL A 80 10.15 -4.92 -5.62
C VAL A 80 10.98 -3.68 -5.87
N HIS A 81 10.34 -2.58 -6.19
CA HIS A 81 10.95 -1.26 -6.32
C HIS A 81 10.57 -0.42 -5.08
N VAL A 82 11.55 -0.25 -4.20
CA VAL A 82 11.37 0.44 -2.93
C VAL A 82 11.08 1.93 -3.15
N GLY A 83 11.74 2.56 -4.12
CA GLY A 83 11.49 3.96 -4.48
C GLY A 83 10.08 4.21 -5.02
N GLU A 84 9.56 3.28 -5.81
CA GLU A 84 8.23 3.38 -6.43
C GLU A 84 7.10 2.91 -5.51
N GLN A 85 7.41 2.20 -4.42
CA GLN A 85 6.46 1.48 -3.57
C GLN A 85 5.57 0.53 -4.40
N ARG A 86 6.23 -0.28 -5.28
CA ARG A 86 5.59 -1.25 -6.18
C ARG A 86 6.27 -2.61 -6.10
N ALA A 87 5.46 -3.65 -6.27
CA ALA A 87 5.93 -5.02 -6.48
C ALA A 87 5.34 -5.58 -7.77
N TYR A 88 6.18 -6.28 -8.52
CA TYR A 88 5.88 -6.84 -9.83
C TYR A 88 6.04 -8.35 -9.78
N PHE A 89 5.03 -9.08 -10.26
CA PHE A 89 5.06 -10.53 -10.33
C PHE A 89 5.17 -11.00 -11.78
N TYR A 90 6.15 -11.85 -12.05
CA TYR A 90 6.41 -12.40 -13.37
C TYR A 90 6.18 -13.91 -13.39
N LYS A 91 5.72 -14.44 -14.51
CA LYS A 91 5.78 -15.85 -14.92
C LYS A 91 6.66 -15.93 -16.16
N GLY A 92 7.85 -16.54 -16.03
CA GLY A 92 8.90 -16.45 -17.05
C GLY A 92 9.31 -15.00 -17.33
N HIS A 93 9.14 -14.55 -18.57
CA HIS A 93 9.42 -13.17 -18.97
C HIS A 93 8.19 -12.23 -18.92
N ARG A 94 7.00 -12.80 -18.71
CA ARG A 94 5.74 -12.05 -18.74
C ARG A 94 5.44 -11.43 -17.39
N LEU A 95 5.17 -10.12 -17.34
CA LEU A 95 4.59 -9.44 -16.21
C LEU A 95 3.11 -9.83 -16.11
N VAL A 96 2.70 -10.44 -14.99
CA VAL A 96 1.34 -10.95 -14.79
C VAL A 96 0.63 -10.33 -13.61
N GLY A 97 1.34 -9.60 -12.76
CA GLY A 97 0.75 -8.88 -11.63
C GLY A 97 1.60 -7.71 -11.19
N GLU A 98 0.92 -6.66 -10.75
CA GLU A 98 1.52 -5.48 -10.13
C GLU A 98 0.72 -5.12 -8.89
N SER A 99 1.41 -4.72 -7.82
CA SER A 99 0.81 -4.32 -6.55
C SER A 99 1.46 -3.06 -6.01
N THR A 100 0.65 -2.18 -5.41
CA THR A 100 1.19 -1.21 -4.45
C THR A 100 1.77 -1.96 -3.25
N VAL A 101 2.80 -1.40 -2.64
CA VAL A 101 3.38 -1.95 -1.40
C VAL A 101 3.66 -0.85 -0.38
N SER A 102 3.94 -1.26 0.85
CA SER A 102 4.57 -0.40 1.86
C SER A 102 5.77 -1.12 2.42
N THR A 103 6.96 -0.60 2.11
CA THR A 103 8.26 -1.13 2.55
C THR A 103 8.70 -0.52 3.87
N GLY A 104 9.87 -0.90 4.36
CA GLY A 104 10.44 -0.43 5.60
C GLY A 104 10.61 1.08 5.66
N LYS A 105 10.17 1.70 6.78
CA LYS A 105 10.40 3.11 7.07
C LYS A 105 11.88 3.37 7.40
N ARG A 106 12.31 4.63 7.37
CA ARG A 106 13.68 5.03 7.74
C ARG A 106 14.10 4.42 9.08
N GLY A 107 15.27 3.79 9.11
CA GLY A 107 15.80 3.05 10.26
C GLY A 107 15.30 1.61 10.41
N PHE A 108 14.37 1.18 9.53
CA PHE A 108 13.87 -0.18 9.39
C PHE A 108 13.80 -0.54 7.89
N ASP A 109 14.82 -0.15 7.15
CA ASP A 109 14.81 -0.25 5.70
C ASP A 109 14.68 -1.71 5.24
N THR A 110 13.88 -1.94 4.19
CA THR A 110 13.85 -3.22 3.49
C THR A 110 15.16 -3.34 2.70
N PRO A 111 16.01 -4.35 2.98
CA PRO A 111 17.33 -4.40 2.37
C PRO A 111 17.25 -4.70 0.87
N PRO A 112 17.86 -3.87 0.00
CA PRO A 112 18.01 -4.19 -1.41
C PRO A 112 18.86 -5.45 -1.59
N GLY A 113 18.55 -6.24 -2.63
CA GLY A 113 19.29 -7.48 -2.88
C GLY A 113 18.56 -8.48 -3.75
N ARG A 114 19.16 -9.65 -3.88
CA ARG A 114 18.60 -10.80 -4.57
C ARG A 114 18.43 -11.93 -3.57
N TYR A 115 17.20 -12.35 -3.40
CA TYR A 115 16.76 -13.32 -2.41
C TYR A 115 15.92 -14.42 -3.07
N ARG A 116 15.45 -15.34 -2.24
CA ARG A 116 14.46 -16.37 -2.61
C ARG A 116 13.41 -16.46 -1.51
N VAL A 117 12.21 -16.90 -1.85
CA VAL A 117 11.23 -17.30 -0.86
C VAL A 117 11.76 -18.53 -0.13
N ILE A 118 12.00 -18.43 1.17
CA ILE A 118 12.59 -19.52 1.99
C ILE A 118 11.61 -20.12 2.99
N GLU A 119 10.46 -19.48 3.19
CA GLU A 119 9.40 -19.96 4.08
C GLU A 119 8.08 -19.31 3.68
N LYS A 120 6.98 -20.07 3.82
CA LYS A 120 5.63 -19.58 3.57
C LYS A 120 4.72 -19.96 4.73
N ASP A 121 4.04 -18.98 5.30
CA ASP A 121 3.06 -19.17 6.36
C ASP A 121 1.79 -18.34 6.10
N LYS A 122 0.68 -19.02 5.88
CA LYS A 122 -0.60 -18.36 5.56
C LYS A 122 -1.14 -17.52 6.71
N ASN A 123 -0.85 -17.89 7.95
CA ASN A 123 -1.43 -17.28 9.15
C ASN A 123 -0.37 -16.74 10.12
N HIS A 124 0.75 -16.31 9.58
CA HIS A 124 1.90 -15.86 10.36
C HIS A 124 1.55 -14.76 11.38
N ILE A 125 2.13 -14.89 12.56
CA ILE A 125 2.05 -13.89 13.63
C ILE A 125 3.48 -13.50 14.01
N SER A 126 3.74 -12.21 14.08
CA SER A 126 5.05 -11.69 14.45
C SER A 126 5.41 -12.07 15.90
N SER A 127 6.64 -12.56 16.09
CA SER A 127 7.23 -12.77 17.41
C SER A 127 7.97 -11.53 17.95
N GLU A 128 8.16 -10.49 17.13
CA GLU A 128 8.96 -9.32 17.49
C GLU A 128 8.15 -8.02 17.55
N PHE A 129 7.15 -7.86 16.69
CA PHE A 129 6.35 -6.64 16.56
C PHE A 129 4.89 -6.91 16.83
N GLY A 130 4.23 -6.02 17.57
CA GLY A 130 2.83 -6.17 17.95
C GLY A 130 2.42 -5.14 18.98
N ASP A 131 1.54 -5.55 19.89
CA ASP A 131 1.03 -4.72 20.96
C ASP A 131 1.16 -5.43 22.30
N TYR A 132 1.21 -4.70 23.41
CA TYR A 132 0.97 -5.25 24.74
C TYR A 132 -0.50 -5.04 25.09
N VAL A 133 -1.19 -6.15 25.36
CA VAL A 133 -2.64 -6.15 25.70
C VAL A 133 -2.86 -6.64 27.12
N ASN A 134 -3.92 -6.17 27.78
CA ASN A 134 -4.33 -6.65 29.09
C ASN A 134 -5.09 -7.98 28.99
N HIS A 135 -5.52 -8.56 30.15
CA HIS A 135 -6.26 -9.82 30.20
C HIS A 135 -7.64 -9.80 29.52
N ARG A 136 -8.17 -8.61 29.17
CA ARG A 136 -9.41 -8.43 28.42
C ARG A 136 -9.19 -8.26 26.93
N GLY A 137 -7.92 -8.18 26.49
CA GLY A 137 -7.55 -7.90 25.10
C GLY A 137 -7.47 -6.41 24.74
N ASP A 138 -7.62 -5.49 25.72
CA ASP A 138 -7.49 -4.08 25.45
C ASP A 138 -5.99 -3.72 25.26
N VAL A 139 -5.69 -2.93 24.22
CA VAL A 139 -4.33 -2.49 23.92
C VAL A 139 -3.86 -1.49 24.99
N VAL A 140 -2.79 -1.83 25.70
CA VAL A 140 -2.15 -0.99 26.72
C VAL A 140 -0.98 -0.20 26.12
N LYS A 141 -0.20 -0.85 25.24
CA LYS A 141 0.89 -0.19 24.51
C LYS A 141 0.95 -0.79 23.11
N SER A 142 0.85 0.05 22.10
CA SER A 142 0.83 -0.36 20.69
C SER A 142 2.16 -0.15 19.98
N ASN A 143 2.31 -0.84 18.84
CA ASN A 143 3.44 -0.71 17.93
C ASN A 143 4.79 -0.92 18.62
N ILE A 144 4.88 -1.97 19.44
CA ILE A 144 6.07 -2.31 20.23
C ILE A 144 7.06 -3.17 19.43
N ASP A 145 8.33 -3.07 19.79
CA ASP A 145 9.42 -4.01 19.48
C ASP A 145 9.82 -4.69 20.78
N VAL A 146 9.54 -5.99 20.94
CA VAL A 146 9.81 -6.73 22.19
C VAL A 146 11.27 -6.69 22.64
N ARG A 147 12.18 -6.40 21.70
CA ARG A 147 13.63 -6.30 22.01
C ARG A 147 14.00 -4.97 22.68
N LYS A 148 13.13 -3.96 22.60
CA LYS A 148 13.37 -2.58 23.04
C LYS A 148 12.36 -2.10 24.06
N ASP A 149 11.13 -2.57 23.95
CA ASP A 149 9.99 -2.08 24.71
C ASP A 149 9.73 -2.98 25.92
N ALA A 150 9.92 -2.46 27.13
CA ALA A 150 9.59 -3.18 28.35
C ALA A 150 8.10 -3.47 28.43
N GLN A 151 7.76 -4.68 28.85
CA GLN A 151 6.39 -5.15 29.02
C GLN A 151 5.75 -4.49 30.27
N PRO A 152 4.60 -3.78 30.14
CA PRO A 152 3.85 -3.27 31.27
C PRO A 152 3.32 -4.39 32.18
N LYS A 153 3.24 -4.15 33.48
CA LYS A 153 2.66 -5.13 34.41
C LYS A 153 1.20 -5.47 34.03
N GLY A 154 0.84 -6.74 34.12
CA GLY A 154 -0.53 -7.22 33.83
C GLY A 154 -0.87 -7.28 32.35
N THR A 155 0.14 -7.22 31.47
CA THR A 155 -0.06 -7.37 30.02
C THR A 155 0.64 -8.62 29.48
N HIS A 156 0.25 -9.03 28.29
CA HIS A 156 0.97 -10.01 27.47
C HIS A 156 1.18 -9.46 26.07
N PHE A 157 2.12 -10.05 25.34
CA PHE A 157 2.41 -9.68 23.96
C PHE A 157 1.36 -10.30 23.03
N ASP A 158 0.76 -9.46 22.18
CA ASP A 158 -0.08 -9.85 21.05
C ASP A 158 0.64 -9.47 19.75
N GLY A 159 1.16 -10.49 19.07
CA GLY A 159 1.95 -10.31 17.85
C GLY A 159 1.11 -9.82 16.68
N ALA A 160 1.69 -8.94 15.87
CA ALA A 160 1.04 -8.43 14.67
C ALA A 160 0.73 -9.57 13.69
N ARG A 161 -0.53 -9.63 13.22
CA ARG A 161 -0.96 -10.60 12.21
C ARG A 161 -0.37 -10.24 10.85
N MET A 162 0.28 -11.19 10.20
CA MET A 162 0.91 -11.05 8.89
C MET A 162 0.45 -12.16 7.92
N PRO A 163 -0.84 -12.16 7.50
CA PRO A 163 -1.38 -13.22 6.64
C PRO A 163 -0.64 -13.29 5.30
N TYR A 164 -0.54 -14.50 4.73
CA TYR A 164 0.15 -14.77 3.47
C TYR A 164 1.64 -14.39 3.50
N PHE A 165 2.30 -14.70 4.61
CA PHE A 165 3.70 -14.38 4.81
C PHE A 165 4.61 -15.24 3.94
N MET A 166 5.53 -14.57 3.24
CA MET A 166 6.60 -15.19 2.46
C MET A 166 7.93 -14.59 2.92
N ARG A 167 8.70 -15.35 3.70
CA ARG A 167 10.04 -14.94 4.16
C ARG A 167 11.04 -15.00 3.01
N PHE A 168 11.91 -14.03 2.89
CA PHE A 168 12.96 -14.05 1.88
C PHE A 168 14.38 -13.83 2.45
N THR A 169 14.52 -13.27 3.67
CA THR A 169 15.82 -13.20 4.38
C THR A 169 15.62 -12.81 5.84
N GLY A 170 16.32 -13.45 6.77
CA GLY A 170 16.25 -13.14 8.20
C GLY A 170 14.82 -12.98 8.72
N GLY A 171 14.49 -11.86 9.33
CA GLY A 171 13.12 -11.49 9.74
C GLY A 171 12.28 -10.81 8.66
N TYR A 172 12.79 -10.63 7.44
CA TYR A 172 12.11 -9.91 6.37
C TYR A 172 11.26 -10.83 5.50
N GLY A 173 10.04 -10.41 5.23
CA GLY A 173 9.11 -11.12 4.37
C GLY A 173 8.13 -10.17 3.68
N MET A 174 7.28 -10.74 2.82
CA MET A 174 6.13 -10.07 2.22
C MET A 174 4.87 -10.64 2.86
N HIS A 175 3.85 -9.81 3.12
CA HIS A 175 2.58 -10.25 3.74
C HIS A 175 1.44 -9.27 3.48
N ALA A 176 0.20 -9.69 3.74
CA ALA A 176 -0.95 -8.79 3.71
C ALA A 176 -0.88 -7.77 4.86
N GLY A 177 -1.20 -6.51 4.57
CA GLY A 177 -1.25 -5.47 5.58
C GLY A 177 -1.73 -4.14 5.04
N TYR A 178 -1.79 -3.14 5.91
CA TYR A 178 -2.12 -1.77 5.53
C TYR A 178 -1.02 -1.15 4.67
N VAL A 179 -1.39 -0.63 3.49
CA VAL A 179 -0.50 -0.04 2.49
C VAL A 179 -0.83 1.44 2.29
N PRO A 180 -0.18 2.36 3.03
CA PRO A 180 -0.45 3.80 2.93
C PRO A 180 0.23 4.46 1.72
N GLN A 181 0.81 3.68 0.78
CA GLN A 181 1.54 4.12 -0.41
C GLN A 181 2.84 4.90 -0.11
N PHE A 182 3.37 4.75 1.09
CA PHE A 182 4.70 5.22 1.49
C PHE A 182 5.36 4.19 2.42
N ARG A 183 6.64 4.35 2.69
CA ARG A 183 7.42 3.50 3.58
C ARG A 183 6.91 3.62 5.03
N ALA A 184 6.29 2.56 5.58
CA ALA A 184 5.67 2.59 6.91
C ALA A 184 5.89 1.31 7.74
N SER A 185 6.51 0.25 7.18
CA SER A 185 6.71 -1.01 7.88
C SER A 185 7.97 -1.00 8.77
N HIS A 186 8.17 -2.07 9.53
CA HIS A 186 9.42 -2.35 10.26
C HIS A 186 10.37 -3.26 9.45
N GLY A 187 10.34 -3.12 8.12
CA GLY A 187 11.24 -3.82 7.20
C GLY A 187 10.55 -4.81 6.27
N CYS A 188 9.47 -5.47 6.68
CA CYS A 188 8.66 -6.31 5.81
C CYS A 188 8.00 -5.50 4.68
N ILE A 189 7.63 -6.17 3.62
CA ILE A 189 6.91 -5.60 2.48
C ILE A 189 5.43 -5.90 2.65
N ARG A 190 4.62 -4.88 2.94
CA ARG A 190 3.16 -5.03 3.06
C ARG A 190 2.52 -4.91 1.68
N LEU A 191 1.58 -5.81 1.39
CA LEU A 191 0.74 -5.79 0.19
C LEU A 191 -0.73 -5.66 0.60
N PRO A 192 -1.60 -5.11 -0.27
CA PRO A 192 -3.04 -5.24 -0.11
C PRO A 192 -3.44 -6.72 0.01
N PRO A 193 -4.43 -7.09 0.84
CA PRO A 193 -4.76 -8.49 1.13
C PRO A 193 -5.01 -9.35 -0.11
N ARG A 194 -5.72 -8.82 -1.11
CA ARG A 194 -5.97 -9.50 -2.39
C ARG A 194 -4.68 -9.81 -3.13
N MET A 195 -3.76 -8.85 -3.22
CA MET A 195 -2.49 -9.02 -3.92
C MET A 195 -1.53 -9.93 -3.16
N ALA A 196 -1.47 -9.81 -1.83
CA ALA A 196 -0.69 -10.71 -0.99
C ALA A 196 -1.10 -12.17 -1.19
N ARG A 197 -2.41 -12.44 -1.26
CA ARG A 197 -2.94 -13.77 -1.55
C ARG A 197 -2.48 -14.29 -2.92
N HIS A 198 -2.64 -13.49 -3.99
CA HIS A 198 -2.20 -13.89 -5.34
C HIS A 198 -0.69 -14.18 -5.40
N PHE A 199 0.12 -13.32 -4.78
CA PHE A 199 1.57 -13.53 -4.74
C PHE A 199 1.92 -14.80 -3.97
N PHE A 200 1.30 -15.01 -2.80
CA PHE A 200 1.51 -16.19 -1.98
C PHE A 200 1.12 -17.48 -2.70
N GLU A 201 -0.06 -17.54 -3.31
CA GLU A 201 -0.57 -18.74 -4.00
C GLU A 201 0.26 -19.08 -5.25
N ASN A 202 0.88 -18.10 -5.90
CA ASN A 202 1.60 -18.27 -7.15
C ASN A 202 3.14 -18.26 -7.03
N ALA A 203 3.71 -17.96 -5.86
CA ALA A 203 5.14 -18.03 -5.59
C ALA A 203 5.45 -19.33 -4.81
N PRO A 204 5.91 -20.42 -5.43
CA PRO A 204 6.46 -21.58 -4.72
C PRO A 204 7.71 -21.18 -3.92
N ASP A 205 8.14 -22.08 -3.02
CA ASP A 205 9.44 -21.95 -2.37
C ASP A 205 10.54 -21.82 -3.43
N GLU A 206 11.63 -21.18 -3.10
CA GLU A 206 12.75 -20.83 -4.00
C GLU A 206 12.40 -19.78 -5.08
N THR A 207 11.18 -19.23 -5.12
CA THR A 207 10.85 -18.11 -6.02
C THR A 207 11.83 -16.96 -5.82
N PRO A 208 12.55 -16.50 -6.89
CA PRO A 208 13.42 -15.33 -6.80
C PRO A 208 12.68 -14.08 -6.39
N VAL A 209 13.22 -13.35 -5.40
CA VAL A 209 12.77 -12.05 -4.93
C VAL A 209 13.91 -11.05 -5.11
N ILE A 210 13.68 -10.02 -5.91
CA ILE A 210 14.67 -8.97 -6.21
C ILE A 210 14.15 -7.66 -5.61
N VAL A 211 14.85 -7.11 -4.63
CA VAL A 211 14.54 -5.82 -4.04
C VAL A 211 15.51 -4.78 -4.60
N ARG A 212 14.96 -3.69 -5.15
CA ARG A 212 15.69 -2.55 -5.73
C ARG A 212 15.27 -1.26 -5.08
N GLU A 213 16.16 -0.27 -5.09
CA GLU A 213 15.84 1.10 -4.70
C GLU A 213 14.84 1.76 -5.66
#